data_0da795de92b9e6a2020349a15da035fa
#
_entry.id   0da795de92b9e6a2020349a15da035fa
#
_cell.length_a   1.000
_cell.length_b   1.000
_cell.length_c   1.000
_cell.angle_alpha   90.00
_cell.angle_beta   90.00
_cell.angle_gamma   90.00
#
_symmetry.space_group_name_H-M   'P 1'
#
loop_
_entity.id
_entity.type
_entity.pdbx_description
1 polymer ?
#
loop_
_entity_poly.entity_id
_entity_poly.type
_entity_poly.pdbx_seq_one_letter_code
_entity_poly.pdbx_strand_id
1 'polypeptide(L)'
;MAINQIQMGVNFRKNINSKSASYQKYYAEVDRQKTLTTRGLAAHLKEHNCMVGRDAIQAVLVKLSECIPELVAQGVGVKLDGLGIFYPTIRNKKGGATEEQMLDSEFNPTSIVEGVHVRFLPESSTLDNLTSRQFMTRSVSTASQNIVKVEKRTVNGKVKNVQVVQSLADFRTANAPSNNSGGGPLPVGGDTEIDPDDGD
;
A
#
# COMPACT_ATOMS: atom_id res chain seq x y z
N MET A 1 -24.71 15.60 -5.09
CA MET A 1 -23.42 16.22 -5.42
C MET A 1 -22.52 15.14 -6.02
N ALA A 2 -21.96 15.35 -7.21
CA ALA A 2 -21.00 14.43 -7.76
C ALA A 2 -19.79 14.41 -6.83
N ILE A 3 -19.51 13.29 -6.21
CA ILE A 3 -18.30 13.09 -5.41
C ILE A 3 -17.15 13.17 -6.41
N ASN A 4 -16.37 14.25 -6.35
CA ASN A 4 -15.14 14.33 -7.13
C ASN A 4 -14.29 13.13 -6.76
N GLN A 5 -14.19 12.17 -7.68
CA GLN A 5 -13.38 10.98 -7.49
C GLN A 5 -11.92 11.41 -7.41
N ILE A 6 -11.29 11.12 -6.28
CA ILE A 6 -9.87 11.42 -6.07
C ILE A 6 -9.06 10.36 -6.80
N GLN A 7 -8.20 10.80 -7.71
CA GLN A 7 -7.32 9.90 -8.45
C GLN A 7 -6.11 9.53 -7.59
N MET A 8 -5.91 8.24 -7.39
CA MET A 8 -4.74 7.69 -6.69
C MET A 8 -3.83 6.95 -7.67
N GLY A 9 -2.58 7.38 -7.81
CA GLY A 9 -1.59 6.71 -8.64
C GLY A 9 -1.25 5.31 -8.10
N VAL A 10 -1.14 4.34 -9.01
CA VAL A 10 -0.84 2.94 -8.68
C VAL A 10 0.32 2.46 -9.54
N ASN A 11 1.38 1.98 -8.90
CA ASN A 11 2.51 1.28 -9.52
C ASN A 11 2.34 -0.23 -9.36
N PHE A 12 3.00 -1.01 -10.21
CA PHE A 12 3.01 -2.47 -10.16
C PHE A 12 4.38 -3.00 -9.78
N ARG A 13 4.45 -3.76 -8.69
CA ARG A 13 5.69 -4.38 -8.20
C ARG A 13 5.66 -5.89 -8.37
N LYS A 14 6.75 -6.44 -8.91
CA LYS A 14 6.95 -7.90 -9.03
C LYS A 14 7.33 -8.49 -7.67
N ASN A 15 6.65 -9.56 -7.26
CA ASN A 15 7.06 -10.34 -6.09
C ASN A 15 8.27 -11.21 -6.42
N ILE A 16 9.40 -10.93 -5.77
CA ILE A 16 10.67 -11.63 -5.94
C ILE A 16 10.93 -12.70 -4.85
N ASN A 17 9.99 -12.89 -3.91
CA ASN A 17 10.12 -13.90 -2.86
C ASN A 17 9.84 -15.30 -3.43
N SER A 18 10.89 -16.07 -3.67
CA SER A 18 10.81 -17.43 -4.22
C SER A 18 10.06 -18.43 -3.34
N LYS A 19 9.91 -18.14 -2.04
CA LYS A 19 9.17 -18.98 -1.09
C LYS A 19 7.67 -18.71 -1.08
N SER A 20 7.21 -17.70 -1.81
CA SER A 20 5.79 -17.33 -1.88
C SER A 20 5.09 -18.04 -3.03
N ALA A 21 3.87 -18.53 -2.81
CA ALA A 21 2.98 -19.03 -3.86
C ALA A 21 2.67 -17.97 -4.95
N SER A 22 2.94 -16.71 -4.63
CA SER A 22 2.78 -15.56 -5.51
C SER A 22 4.10 -15.12 -6.17
N TYR A 23 5.12 -15.95 -6.18
CA TYR A 23 6.40 -15.65 -6.83
C TYR A 23 6.20 -15.21 -8.29
N GLN A 24 6.91 -14.18 -8.70
CA GLN A 24 6.86 -13.56 -10.04
C GLN A 24 5.54 -12.88 -10.44
N LYS A 25 4.49 -12.89 -9.61
CA LYS A 25 3.25 -12.14 -9.86
C LYS A 25 3.46 -10.64 -9.56
N TYR A 26 2.69 -9.80 -10.24
CA TYR A 26 2.70 -8.35 -10.02
C TYR A 26 1.57 -7.94 -9.08
N TYR A 27 1.87 -7.05 -8.16
CA TYR A 27 0.93 -6.49 -7.19
C TYR A 27 0.89 -4.98 -7.31
N ALA A 28 -0.31 -4.43 -7.18
CA ALA A 28 -0.51 -3.00 -7.12
C ALA A 28 -0.03 -2.45 -5.78
N GLU A 29 0.71 -1.35 -5.81
CA GLU A 29 1.08 -0.55 -4.64
C GLU A 29 0.81 0.93 -4.92
N VAL A 30 0.51 1.68 -3.87
CA VAL A 30 0.25 3.12 -4.01
C VAL A 30 1.51 3.83 -4.49
N ASP A 31 1.37 4.66 -5.52
CA ASP A 31 2.40 5.60 -5.94
C ASP A 31 2.42 6.79 -4.98
N ARG A 32 3.26 6.71 -3.95
CA ARG A 32 3.36 7.74 -2.91
C ARG A 32 4.02 8.98 -3.48
N GLN A 33 3.24 10.03 -3.67
CA GLN A 33 3.73 11.30 -4.19
C GLN A 33 4.58 12.04 -3.14
N LYS A 34 4.01 12.30 -1.98
CA LYS A 34 4.65 13.04 -0.90
C LYS A 34 3.98 12.77 0.44
N THR A 35 4.71 13.00 1.51
CA THR A 35 4.15 13.07 2.87
C THR A 35 4.11 14.54 3.29
N LEU A 36 2.93 15.01 3.69
CA LEU A 36 2.80 16.37 4.22
C LEU A 36 3.30 16.41 5.66
N THR A 37 4.06 17.45 5.98
CA THR A 37 4.39 17.81 7.36
C THR A 37 3.20 18.49 8.03
N THR A 38 3.23 18.66 9.36
CA THR A 38 2.22 19.43 10.12
C THR A 38 2.02 20.83 9.52
N ARG A 39 3.11 21.52 9.16
CA ARG A 39 3.07 22.82 8.49
C ARG A 39 2.43 22.76 7.11
N GLY A 40 2.74 21.73 6.34
CA GLY A 40 2.14 21.48 5.01
C GLY A 40 0.65 21.20 5.12
N LEU A 41 0.24 20.40 6.12
CA LEU A 41 -1.17 20.13 6.39
C LEU A 41 -1.92 21.39 6.81
N ALA A 42 -1.33 22.23 7.68
CA ALA A 42 -1.94 23.51 8.09
C ALA A 42 -2.13 24.47 6.89
N ALA A 43 -1.17 24.50 5.95
CA ALA A 43 -1.30 25.28 4.72
C ALA A 43 -2.45 24.75 3.84
N HIS A 44 -2.53 23.45 3.64
CA HIS A 44 -3.60 22.80 2.89
C HIS A 44 -4.99 23.06 3.49
N LEU A 45 -5.13 22.94 4.82
CA LEU A 45 -6.39 23.25 5.51
C LEU A 45 -6.81 24.72 5.30
N LYS A 46 -5.86 25.66 5.25
CA LYS A 46 -6.17 27.07 4.96
C LYS A 46 -6.69 27.27 3.54
N GLU A 47 -6.22 26.51 2.56
CA GLU A 47 -6.68 26.55 1.17
C GLU A 47 -8.15 26.12 1.02
N HIS A 48 -8.69 25.34 1.96
CA HIS A 48 -10.11 24.95 2.03
C HIS A 48 -11.03 26.02 2.64
N ASN A 49 -10.71 27.32 2.48
CA ASN A 49 -11.50 28.44 2.98
C ASN A 49 -11.72 28.45 4.50
N CYS A 50 -10.76 27.90 5.25
CA CYS A 50 -10.82 27.93 6.71
C CYS A 50 -10.69 29.37 7.22
N MET A 51 -11.64 29.81 8.08
CA MET A 51 -11.62 31.15 8.68
C MET A 51 -10.45 31.34 9.67
N VAL A 52 -9.90 30.23 10.18
CA VAL A 52 -8.78 30.23 11.13
C VAL A 52 -7.46 30.46 10.39
N GLY A 53 -6.57 31.26 10.95
CA GLY A 53 -5.24 31.52 10.40
C GLY A 53 -4.37 30.26 10.40
N ARG A 54 -3.47 30.14 9.42
CA ARG A 54 -2.59 28.97 9.26
C ARG A 54 -1.78 28.66 10.53
N ASP A 55 -1.29 29.69 11.20
CA ASP A 55 -0.44 29.52 12.39
C ASP A 55 -1.25 28.98 13.58
N ALA A 56 -2.51 29.41 13.73
CA ALA A 56 -3.41 28.85 14.73
C ALA A 56 -3.77 27.38 14.44
N ILE A 57 -4.02 27.03 13.18
CA ILE A 57 -4.21 25.64 12.76
C ILE A 57 -2.97 24.81 13.08
N GLN A 58 -1.78 25.32 12.75
CA GLN A 58 -0.52 24.64 13.05
C GLN A 58 -0.33 24.43 14.56
N ALA A 59 -0.62 25.42 15.38
CA ALA A 59 -0.52 25.32 16.84
C ALA A 59 -1.44 24.22 17.40
N VAL A 60 -2.69 24.14 16.92
CA VAL A 60 -3.64 23.06 17.29
C VAL A 60 -3.11 21.70 16.89
N LEU A 61 -2.61 21.53 15.67
CA LEU A 61 -2.05 20.26 15.18
C LEU A 61 -0.84 19.82 16.01
N VAL A 62 0.03 20.76 16.40
CA VAL A 62 1.17 20.48 17.29
C VAL A 62 0.67 20.00 18.65
N LYS A 63 -0.33 20.67 19.24
CA LYS A 63 -0.90 20.24 20.52
C LYS A 63 -1.57 18.86 20.44
N LEU A 64 -2.26 18.54 19.36
CA LEU A 64 -2.81 17.21 19.15
C LEU A 64 -1.70 16.13 19.11
N SER A 65 -0.56 16.44 18.48
CA SER A 65 0.56 15.51 18.41
C SER A 65 1.26 15.26 19.76
N GLU A 66 1.10 16.17 20.72
CA GLU A 66 1.56 16.03 22.10
C GLU A 66 0.52 15.29 22.97
N CYS A 67 -0.73 15.75 22.96
CA CYS A 67 -1.77 15.27 23.86
C CYS A 67 -2.28 13.86 23.51
N ILE A 68 -2.36 13.50 22.23
CA ILE A 68 -2.84 12.16 21.85
C ILE A 68 -1.91 11.05 22.38
N PRO A 69 -0.58 11.11 22.17
CA PRO A 69 0.33 10.11 22.76
C PRO A 69 0.31 10.10 24.29
N GLU A 70 0.18 11.25 24.94
CA GLU A 70 0.09 11.35 26.39
C GLU A 70 -1.13 10.58 26.94
N LEU A 71 -2.31 10.83 26.40
CA LEU A 71 -3.56 10.16 26.81
C LEU A 71 -3.50 8.65 26.50
N VAL A 72 -2.97 8.29 25.32
CA VAL A 72 -2.84 6.89 24.94
C VAL A 72 -1.86 6.16 25.85
N ALA A 73 -0.78 6.81 26.30
CA ALA A 73 0.15 6.23 27.29
C ALA A 73 -0.51 5.96 28.64
N GLN A 74 -1.54 6.72 28.99
CA GLN A 74 -2.36 6.52 30.20
C GLN A 74 -3.46 5.45 30.01
N GLY A 75 -3.53 4.79 28.85
CA GLY A 75 -4.54 3.79 28.54
C GLY A 75 -5.85 4.37 27.98
N VAL A 76 -5.92 5.69 27.73
CA VAL A 76 -7.12 6.36 27.24
C VAL A 76 -7.17 6.32 25.71
N GLY A 77 -8.28 5.85 25.16
CA GLY A 77 -8.54 5.97 23.71
C GLY A 77 -9.00 7.39 23.35
N VAL A 78 -8.46 7.96 22.27
CA VAL A 78 -8.83 9.29 21.79
C VAL A 78 -9.56 9.16 20.46
N LYS A 79 -10.84 9.52 20.44
CA LYS A 79 -11.64 9.54 19.21
C LYS A 79 -11.61 10.95 18.61
N LEU A 80 -11.28 11.02 17.32
CA LEU A 80 -11.52 12.19 16.49
C LEU A 80 -12.70 11.86 15.57
N ASP A 81 -13.84 12.51 15.81
CA ASP A 81 -15.07 12.25 15.07
C ASP A 81 -14.86 12.51 13.56
N GLY A 82 -15.34 11.59 12.74
CA GLY A 82 -15.13 11.61 11.29
C GLY A 82 -13.76 11.11 10.83
N LEU A 83 -12.81 10.87 11.75
CA LEU A 83 -11.50 10.35 11.42
C LEU A 83 -11.30 8.93 11.96
N GLY A 84 -11.45 8.71 13.27
CA GLY A 84 -11.26 7.42 13.90
C GLY A 84 -10.76 7.51 15.32
N ILE A 85 -10.26 6.40 15.84
CA ILE A 85 -9.85 6.25 17.24
C ILE A 85 -8.36 5.89 17.30
N PHE A 86 -7.60 6.63 18.10
CA PHE A 86 -6.27 6.26 18.55
C PHE A 86 -6.39 5.52 19.88
N TYR A 87 -5.77 4.35 20.01
CA TYR A 87 -5.86 3.53 21.22
C TYR A 87 -4.57 2.76 21.48
N PRO A 88 -4.26 2.44 22.73
CA PRO A 88 -3.09 1.64 23.08
C PRO A 88 -3.31 0.16 22.81
N THR A 89 -2.25 -0.54 22.47
CA THR A 89 -2.16 -2.00 22.49
C THR A 89 -0.85 -2.41 23.11
N ILE A 90 -0.87 -3.53 23.82
CA ILE A 90 0.34 -4.08 24.45
C ILE A 90 0.93 -5.16 23.55
N ARG A 91 2.23 -5.14 23.39
CA ARG A 91 3.02 -6.23 22.83
C ARG A 91 3.65 -7.00 23.98
N ASN A 92 3.34 -8.28 24.04
CA ASN A 92 3.91 -9.18 25.02
C ASN A 92 5.17 -9.87 24.50
N LYS A 93 6.09 -10.23 25.41
CA LYS A 93 7.21 -11.13 25.13
C LYS A 93 6.68 -12.49 24.68
N LYS A 94 7.45 -13.18 23.85
CA LYS A 94 7.10 -14.54 23.43
C LYS A 94 7.01 -15.48 24.66
N GLY A 95 5.93 -16.26 24.72
CA GLY A 95 5.69 -17.22 25.79
C GLY A 95 4.74 -16.72 26.88
N GLY A 96 4.52 -15.41 27.02
CA GLY A 96 3.65 -14.86 28.05
C GLY A 96 4.10 -15.29 29.49
N ALA A 97 3.15 -15.47 30.39
CA ALA A 97 3.36 -16.03 31.73
C ALA A 97 2.51 -17.29 31.90
N THR A 98 3.03 -18.29 32.64
CA THR A 98 2.28 -19.48 33.00
C THR A 98 1.35 -19.19 34.19
N GLU A 99 0.36 -20.05 34.40
CA GLU A 99 -0.53 -19.95 35.58
C GLU A 99 0.25 -20.01 36.88
N GLU A 100 1.25 -20.89 36.98
CA GLU A 100 2.14 -21.01 38.15
C GLU A 100 2.88 -19.69 38.43
N GLN A 101 3.40 -19.03 37.38
CA GLN A 101 4.05 -17.73 37.54
C GLN A 101 3.07 -16.64 37.99
N MET A 102 1.82 -16.68 37.50
CA MET A 102 0.80 -15.71 37.92
C MET A 102 0.33 -15.91 39.37
N LEU A 103 0.45 -17.11 39.90
CA LEU A 103 0.14 -17.44 41.30
C LEU A 103 1.29 -17.12 42.26
N ASP A 104 2.52 -16.96 41.74
CA ASP A 104 3.67 -16.54 42.50
C ASP A 104 3.57 -15.08 42.93
N SER A 105 3.54 -14.82 44.23
CA SER A 105 3.43 -13.45 44.78
C SER A 105 4.63 -12.56 44.47
N GLU A 106 5.79 -13.14 44.15
CA GLU A 106 7.00 -12.41 43.81
C GLU A 106 7.11 -12.12 42.29
N PHE A 107 6.27 -12.76 41.47
CA PHE A 107 6.28 -12.55 40.05
C PHE A 107 5.72 -11.16 39.66
N ASN A 108 6.51 -10.42 38.87
CA ASN A 108 6.05 -9.16 38.37
C ASN A 108 5.33 -9.34 37.00
N PRO A 109 4.00 -9.24 36.94
CA PRO A 109 3.24 -9.42 35.68
C PRO A 109 3.63 -8.46 34.56
N THR A 110 4.12 -7.25 34.90
CA THR A 110 4.55 -6.27 33.89
C THR A 110 5.84 -6.67 33.18
N SER A 111 6.59 -7.64 33.74
CA SER A 111 7.83 -8.16 33.16
C SER A 111 7.63 -8.81 31.78
N ILE A 112 6.41 -9.27 31.47
CA ILE A 112 6.06 -9.86 30.15
C ILE A 112 5.75 -8.81 29.09
N VAL A 113 5.56 -7.54 29.47
CA VAL A 113 5.30 -6.46 28.52
C VAL A 113 6.59 -6.11 27.78
N GLU A 114 6.56 -6.23 26.46
CA GLU A 114 7.68 -5.84 25.57
C GLU A 114 7.58 -4.37 25.13
N GLY A 115 6.35 -3.88 24.97
CA GLY A 115 6.12 -2.50 24.57
C GLY A 115 4.64 -2.14 24.42
N VAL A 116 4.41 -0.85 24.29
CA VAL A 116 3.08 -0.28 24.04
C VAL A 116 3.09 0.37 22.65
N HIS A 117 2.06 0.09 21.86
CA HIS A 117 1.88 0.66 20.52
C HIS A 117 0.64 1.53 20.47
N VAL A 118 0.75 2.65 19.80
CA VAL A 118 -0.41 3.44 19.40
C VAL A 118 -1.00 2.83 18.13
N ARG A 119 -2.26 2.46 18.17
CA ARG A 119 -3.02 1.96 17.02
C ARG A 119 -4.04 3.01 16.60
N PHE A 120 -4.36 3.00 15.32
CA PHE A 120 -5.42 3.82 14.75
C PHE A 120 -6.48 2.92 14.13
N LEU A 121 -7.74 3.11 14.54
CA LEU A 121 -8.90 2.46 13.95
C LEU A 121 -9.69 3.53 13.16
N PRO A 122 -9.78 3.42 11.84
CA PRO A 122 -10.54 4.37 11.02
C PRO A 122 -12.02 4.42 11.42
N GLU A 123 -12.64 5.58 11.25
CA GLU A 123 -14.08 5.74 11.48
C GLU A 123 -14.90 4.83 10.55
N SER A 124 -15.91 4.19 11.09
CA SER A 124 -16.78 3.25 10.39
C SER A 124 -18.27 3.61 10.43
N SER A 125 -18.59 4.83 10.86
CA SER A 125 -19.97 5.32 10.86
C SER A 125 -20.56 5.39 9.44
N THR A 126 -21.87 5.44 9.34
CA THR A 126 -22.58 5.54 8.04
C THR A 126 -22.27 6.83 7.28
N LEU A 127 -21.96 7.91 8.01
CA LEU A 127 -21.68 9.23 7.42
C LEU A 127 -20.20 9.40 7.03
N ASP A 128 -19.29 8.94 7.89
CA ASP A 128 -17.84 9.16 7.77
C ASP A 128 -17.08 7.85 7.78
N ASN A 129 -17.41 6.97 6.82
CA ASN A 129 -16.78 5.66 6.75
C ASN A 129 -15.43 5.72 6.01
N LEU A 130 -14.35 5.53 6.75
CA LEU A 130 -12.97 5.47 6.24
C LEU A 130 -12.42 4.03 6.16
N THR A 131 -13.28 3.02 6.30
CA THR A 131 -12.86 1.63 6.10
C THR A 131 -12.36 1.42 4.66
N SER A 132 -11.47 0.48 4.46
CA SER A 132 -10.82 0.23 3.16
C SER A 132 -11.82 0.05 2.01
N ARG A 133 -12.96 -0.59 2.26
CA ARG A 133 -14.01 -0.80 1.25
C ARG A 133 -14.66 0.51 0.81
N GLN A 134 -15.04 1.37 1.75
CA GLN A 134 -15.68 2.66 1.46
C GLN A 134 -14.66 3.67 0.93
N PHE A 135 -13.43 3.64 1.42
CA PHE A 135 -12.38 4.50 0.91
C PHE A 135 -12.09 4.21 -0.56
N MET A 136 -12.15 2.93 -0.96
CA MET A 136 -12.00 2.52 -2.35
C MET A 136 -13.11 3.06 -3.27
N THR A 137 -14.35 3.25 -2.77
CA THR A 137 -15.43 3.85 -3.57
C THR A 137 -15.23 5.36 -3.81
N ARG A 138 -14.49 6.04 -2.93
CA ARG A 138 -14.19 7.49 -3.03
C ARG A 138 -12.95 7.77 -3.87
N SER A 139 -12.05 6.79 -4.04
CA SER A 139 -10.82 6.91 -4.79
C SER A 139 -10.89 6.09 -6.07
N VAL A 140 -10.63 6.71 -7.21
CA VAL A 140 -10.36 5.98 -8.45
C VAL A 140 -8.86 5.72 -8.52
N SER A 141 -8.49 4.44 -8.55
CA SER A 141 -7.11 4.08 -8.82
C SER A 141 -6.81 4.31 -10.30
N THR A 142 -5.94 5.25 -10.60
CA THR A 142 -5.34 5.38 -11.93
C THR A 142 -3.99 4.70 -11.90
N ALA A 143 -3.79 3.74 -12.80
CA ALA A 143 -2.47 3.17 -12.98
C ALA A 143 -1.52 4.30 -13.40
N SER A 144 -0.47 4.55 -12.63
CA SER A 144 0.63 5.44 -13.02
C SER A 144 1.38 4.89 -14.23
N GLN A 145 0.95 3.74 -14.75
CA GLN A 145 1.53 3.02 -15.87
C GLN A 145 3.02 2.71 -15.67
N ASN A 146 3.43 2.51 -14.43
CA ASN A 146 4.82 2.20 -14.07
C ASN A 146 4.95 0.80 -13.48
N ILE A 147 6.06 0.15 -13.84
CA ILE A 147 6.53 -1.09 -13.24
C ILE A 147 7.72 -0.76 -12.34
N VAL A 148 7.65 -1.19 -11.07
CA VAL A 148 8.75 -1.06 -10.12
C VAL A 148 9.51 -2.38 -10.07
N LYS A 149 10.78 -2.35 -10.48
CA LYS A 149 11.72 -3.48 -10.39
C LYS A 149 12.71 -3.22 -9.27
N VAL A 150 13.16 -4.29 -8.62
CA VAL A 150 14.26 -4.24 -7.67
C VAL A 150 15.49 -4.82 -8.34
N GLU A 151 16.51 -4.00 -8.56
CA GLU A 151 17.78 -4.39 -9.14
C GLU A 151 18.87 -4.35 -8.08
N LYS A 152 19.79 -5.33 -8.12
CA LYS A 152 20.99 -5.29 -7.30
C LYS A 152 22.03 -4.41 -8.01
N ARG A 153 22.40 -3.29 -7.40
CA ARG A 153 23.46 -2.40 -7.91
C ARG A 153 24.55 -2.24 -6.86
N THR A 154 25.78 -2.18 -7.33
CA THR A 154 26.92 -1.86 -6.47
C THR A 154 26.98 -0.34 -6.30
N VAL A 155 26.72 0.14 -5.10
CA VAL A 155 26.82 1.57 -4.73
C VAL A 155 27.88 1.70 -3.64
N ASN A 156 28.92 2.47 -3.90
CA ASN A 156 30.08 2.65 -2.99
C ASN A 156 30.68 1.31 -2.52
N GLY A 157 30.91 0.37 -3.45
CA GLY A 157 31.50 -0.95 -3.15
C GLY A 157 30.60 -1.94 -2.42
N LYS A 158 29.34 -1.58 -2.11
CA LYS A 158 28.35 -2.46 -1.46
C LYS A 158 27.19 -2.75 -2.38
N VAL A 159 26.78 -4.03 -2.45
CA VAL A 159 25.59 -4.42 -3.21
C VAL A 159 24.34 -3.95 -2.46
N LYS A 160 23.57 -3.10 -3.12
CA LYS A 160 22.28 -2.59 -2.59
C LYS A 160 21.14 -2.93 -3.54
N ASN A 161 19.97 -3.18 -2.98
CA ASN A 161 18.76 -3.28 -3.75
C ASN A 161 18.27 -1.86 -4.10
N VAL A 162 18.25 -1.54 -5.38
CA VAL A 162 17.80 -0.25 -5.90
C VAL A 162 16.47 -0.46 -6.63
N GLN A 163 15.50 0.41 -6.33
CA GLN A 163 14.24 0.41 -7.08
C GLN A 163 14.42 1.16 -8.39
N VAL A 164 14.06 0.50 -9.49
CA VAL A 164 14.05 1.09 -10.82
C VAL A 164 12.61 1.15 -11.30
N VAL A 165 12.18 2.35 -11.68
CA VAL A 165 10.84 2.59 -12.23
C VAL A 165 10.95 2.61 -13.74
N GLN A 166 10.14 1.80 -14.40
CA GLN A 166 10.03 1.71 -15.85
C GLN A 166 8.59 1.94 -16.25
N SER A 167 8.34 2.66 -17.34
CA SER A 167 6.96 2.81 -17.82
C SER A 167 6.37 1.46 -18.23
N LEU A 168 5.06 1.29 -18.11
CA LEU A 168 4.39 0.07 -18.55
C LEU A 168 4.50 -0.12 -20.06
N ALA A 169 4.56 0.99 -20.83
CA ALA A 169 4.74 0.95 -22.26
C ALA A 169 6.10 0.39 -22.65
N ASP A 170 7.18 0.91 -22.04
CA ASP A 170 8.55 0.40 -22.27
C ASP A 170 8.69 -1.06 -21.81
N PHE A 171 8.05 -1.39 -20.69
CA PHE A 171 8.04 -2.78 -20.20
C PHE A 171 7.37 -3.73 -21.21
N ARG A 172 6.23 -3.34 -21.80
CA ARG A 172 5.53 -4.14 -22.80
C ARG A 172 6.36 -4.27 -24.08
N THR A 173 6.98 -3.19 -24.54
CA THR A 173 7.86 -3.20 -25.71
C THR A 173 9.07 -4.11 -25.49
N ALA A 174 9.71 -4.02 -24.32
CA ALA A 174 10.88 -4.85 -23.99
C ALA A 174 10.57 -6.34 -23.80
N ASN A 175 9.32 -6.70 -23.48
CA ASN A 175 8.90 -8.08 -23.23
C ASN A 175 7.85 -8.57 -24.25
N ALA A 176 7.64 -7.84 -25.35
CA ALA A 176 6.79 -8.32 -26.44
C ALA A 176 7.42 -9.60 -27.01
N PRO A 177 6.63 -10.65 -27.29
CA PRO A 177 7.14 -11.80 -28.02
C PRO A 177 7.67 -11.28 -29.36
N SER A 178 8.92 -11.58 -29.66
CA SER A 178 9.50 -11.29 -30.98
C SER A 178 8.67 -12.06 -32.01
N ASN A 179 7.78 -11.37 -32.71
CA ASN A 179 7.14 -11.89 -33.90
C ASN A 179 8.22 -11.97 -35.00
N ASN A 180 9.06 -13.01 -34.88
CA ASN A 180 9.88 -13.42 -35.98
C ASN A 180 9.01 -14.32 -36.91
N SER A 181 7.96 -13.74 -37.47
CA SER A 181 7.31 -14.25 -38.65
C SER A 181 8.20 -13.86 -39.82
N GLY A 182 9.30 -14.56 -39.96
CA GLY A 182 9.96 -14.70 -41.25
C GLY A 182 8.96 -15.30 -42.23
N GLY A 183 8.22 -14.46 -42.92
CA GLY A 183 7.47 -14.83 -44.10
C GLY A 183 8.43 -15.24 -45.18
N GLY A 184 8.81 -16.52 -45.17
CA GLY A 184 9.33 -17.17 -46.38
C GLY A 184 8.16 -17.28 -47.37
N PRO A 185 8.38 -17.02 -48.68
CA PRO A 185 7.33 -17.19 -49.67
C PRO A 185 6.90 -18.67 -49.73
N LEU A 186 5.57 -18.87 -49.64
CA LEU A 186 4.97 -20.19 -49.85
C LEU A 186 5.36 -20.70 -51.24
N PRO A 187 5.79 -21.95 -51.40
CA PRO A 187 5.97 -22.56 -52.70
C PRO A 187 4.59 -22.71 -53.37
N VAL A 188 4.43 -22.02 -54.48
CA VAL A 188 3.35 -22.27 -55.43
C VAL A 188 3.72 -23.53 -56.21
N GLY A 189 2.83 -24.50 -56.22
CA GLY A 189 2.92 -25.54 -57.19
C GLY A 189 2.44 -26.92 -56.70
N GLY A 190 1.41 -27.40 -57.32
CA GLY A 190 1.03 -28.79 -57.26
C GLY A 190 -0.47 -29.02 -57.42
N ASP A 191 -0.94 -28.89 -58.63
CA ASP A 191 -2.18 -29.52 -59.08
C ASP A 191 -2.16 -31.01 -58.74
N THR A 192 -3.18 -31.50 -58.03
CA THR A 192 -3.52 -32.91 -58.06
C THR A 192 -5.05 -33.03 -58.09
N GLU A 193 -5.41 -33.70 -59.16
CA GLU A 193 -6.74 -34.08 -59.63
C GLU A 193 -7.66 -34.61 -58.53
N ILE A 194 -8.90 -34.22 -58.72
CA ILE A 194 -10.09 -34.76 -58.07
C ILE A 194 -10.40 -36.05 -58.81
N ASP A 195 -10.36 -37.16 -58.10
CA ASP A 195 -10.95 -38.42 -58.61
C ASP A 195 -12.30 -38.57 -57.90
N PRO A 196 -13.41 -38.65 -58.69
CA PRO A 196 -14.70 -38.97 -58.16
C PRO A 196 -15.01 -40.42 -58.45
N ASP A 197 -14.97 -41.27 -57.46
CA ASP A 197 -15.92 -42.43 -57.44
C ASP A 197 -15.59 -43.38 -56.28
N ASP A 198 -16.69 -43.91 -55.77
CA ASP A 198 -16.97 -45.13 -54.98
C ASP A 198 -17.49 -44.73 -53.58
N GLY A 199 -18.76 -44.85 -53.22
CA GLY A 199 -19.74 -45.90 -53.55
C GLY A 199 -19.69 -47.06 -52.51
N ASP A 200 -20.36 -46.90 -51.39
CA ASP A 200 -21.29 -47.76 -50.67
C ASP A 200 -21.48 -47.29 -49.24
#